data_df4aae874ded0e6480865b3b5bf84d19
#
_entry.id   df4aae874ded0e6480865b3b5bf84d19
#
_cell.length_a   1.000
_cell.length_b   1.000
_cell.length_c   1.000
_cell.angle_alpha   90.00
_cell.angle_beta   90.00
_cell.angle_gamma   90.00
#
_symmetry.space_group_name_H-M   'P 1'
#
loop_
_entity.id
_entity.type
_entity.pdbx_description
1 polymer ?
#
loop_
_entity_poly.entity_id
_entity_poly.type
_entity_poly.pdbx_seq_one_letter_code
_entity_poly.pdbx_strand_id
1 'polypeptide(L)'
;MERTLPDSGTGLAEWWATHGTPDGSWAADTYAELIDRAGPAGERHATTLSLSLDLKTSARQIRTAGGGIRGDAAVLRQEMNTLVAALRSADLSPSEWLTPGQIAVMLRSAYDPAIAATLERHGRLGQSLATAGPVAVTETWGRLRTDSAHHAVLWISEWPRSLVYPGFLSPVLLSTGIQRSFSLICTPMRSDQAARDIRKKKVEHISDQAQRAKIGQIEDASQTAEYHDVLQQEADLTAGHGILRYTGLIAVSAPTVEELDAAVAAIEQAAVQASCETRLLVGQQAAAFTAAALPLCRRV
;
A
#
# COMPACT_ATOMS: atom_id res chain seq x y z
N MET A 1 -0.35 -2.72 3.00
CA MET A 1 -1.29 -1.96 2.14
C MET A 1 -2.49 -1.56 2.97
N GLU A 2 -2.74 -0.30 3.05
CA GLU A 2 -3.96 0.30 3.60
C GLU A 2 -4.87 0.67 2.44
N ARG A 3 -6.12 0.24 2.49
CA ARG A 3 -7.10 0.50 1.43
C ARG A 3 -8.31 1.21 2.02
N THR A 4 -8.66 2.33 1.42
CA THR A 4 -9.84 3.11 1.77
C THR A 4 -10.88 2.98 0.67
N LEU A 5 -12.05 2.53 1.03
CA LEU A 5 -13.21 2.41 0.16
C LEU A 5 -14.34 3.25 0.74
N PRO A 6 -15.01 4.09 -0.05
CA PRO A 6 -16.22 4.75 0.42
C PRO A 6 -17.27 3.67 0.74
N ASP A 7 -17.91 3.82 1.87
CA ASP A 7 -19.09 3.01 2.19
C ASP A 7 -20.26 3.53 1.35
N SER A 8 -20.86 2.64 0.56
CA SER A 8 -21.95 3.01 -0.33
C SER A 8 -23.30 3.24 0.38
N GLY A 9 -23.33 3.06 1.71
CA GLY A 9 -24.58 3.11 2.48
C GLY A 9 -25.56 1.96 2.18
N THR A 10 -25.29 1.18 1.12
CA THR A 10 -26.18 0.09 0.67
C THR A 10 -26.36 -1.00 1.72
N GLY A 11 -25.39 -1.21 2.61
CA GLY A 11 -25.52 -2.18 3.71
C GLY A 11 -26.64 -1.85 4.67
N LEU A 12 -26.82 -0.57 4.99
CA LEU A 12 -27.90 -0.09 5.86
C LEU A 12 -29.26 -0.19 5.16
N ALA A 13 -29.31 0.17 3.88
CA ALA A 13 -30.52 0.07 3.07
C ALA A 13 -30.97 -1.39 2.88
N GLU A 14 -30.04 -2.31 2.61
CA GLU A 14 -30.33 -3.74 2.51
C GLU A 14 -30.75 -4.35 3.84
N TRP A 15 -30.09 -3.96 4.94
CA TRP A 15 -30.51 -4.38 6.27
C TRP A 15 -31.93 -3.93 6.56
N TRP A 16 -32.25 -2.66 6.28
CA TRP A 16 -33.59 -2.12 6.43
C TRP A 16 -34.62 -2.83 5.55
N ALA A 17 -34.29 -3.07 4.28
CA ALA A 17 -35.17 -3.79 3.36
C ALA A 17 -35.47 -5.22 3.82
N THR A 18 -34.54 -5.85 4.58
CA THR A 18 -34.69 -7.24 5.05
C THR A 18 -35.32 -7.32 6.44
N HIS A 19 -35.05 -6.38 7.33
CA HIS A 19 -35.42 -6.43 8.75
C HIS A 19 -36.33 -5.27 9.18
N GLY A 20 -36.44 -4.23 8.37
CA GLY A 20 -37.29 -3.11 8.62
C GLY A 20 -38.75 -3.50 8.49
N THR A 21 -39.60 -2.90 9.30
CA THR A 21 -41.07 -3.05 9.21
C THR A 21 -41.63 -1.72 8.75
N PRO A 22 -41.90 -1.54 7.44
CA PRO A 22 -42.51 -0.33 6.92
C PRO A 22 -44.01 -0.33 7.29
N ASP A 23 -44.28 0.01 8.54
CA ASP A 23 -45.65 0.02 9.12
C ASP A 23 -46.34 1.39 8.99
N GLY A 24 -45.71 2.35 8.32
CA GLY A 24 -46.19 3.72 8.18
C GLY A 24 -46.12 4.54 9.47
N SER A 25 -45.38 4.05 10.47
CA SER A 25 -45.11 4.82 11.66
C SER A 25 -44.11 5.94 11.38
N TRP A 26 -44.23 7.06 12.13
CA TRP A 26 -43.25 8.14 12.05
C TRP A 26 -41.80 7.65 12.24
N ALA A 27 -41.58 6.65 13.08
CA ALA A 27 -40.27 6.09 13.33
C ALA A 27 -39.74 5.35 12.11
N ALA A 28 -40.56 4.54 11.44
CA ALA A 28 -40.18 3.81 10.22
C ALA A 28 -39.90 4.78 9.08
N ASP A 29 -40.73 5.79 8.88
CA ASP A 29 -40.54 6.80 7.84
C ASP A 29 -39.28 7.64 8.08
N THR A 30 -39.07 8.07 9.36
CA THR A 30 -37.85 8.81 9.73
C THR A 30 -36.59 8.00 9.52
N TYR A 31 -36.62 6.70 9.83
CA TYR A 31 -35.46 5.82 9.64
C TYR A 31 -35.17 5.56 8.16
N ALA A 32 -36.21 5.38 7.35
CA ALA A 32 -36.07 5.26 5.90
C ALA A 32 -35.49 6.55 5.30
N GLU A 33 -35.97 7.71 5.74
CA GLU A 33 -35.44 9.02 5.31
C GLU A 33 -33.97 9.23 5.74
N LEU A 34 -33.62 8.79 6.95
CA LEU A 34 -32.20 8.81 7.41
C LEU A 34 -31.30 7.92 6.55
N ILE A 35 -31.74 6.73 6.18
CA ILE A 35 -31.01 5.83 5.30
C ILE A 35 -30.81 6.47 3.93
N ASP A 36 -31.86 7.07 3.37
CA ASP A 36 -31.81 7.71 2.06
C ASP A 36 -30.90 8.94 2.06
N ARG A 37 -30.91 9.71 3.15
CA ARG A 37 -30.04 10.87 3.35
C ARG A 37 -28.62 10.53 3.78
N ALA A 38 -28.43 9.40 4.44
CA ALA A 38 -27.12 9.00 4.97
C ALA A 38 -26.08 8.79 3.85
N GLY A 39 -26.55 8.44 2.64
CA GLY A 39 -25.67 8.29 1.49
C GLY A 39 -24.44 7.44 1.81
N PRO A 40 -23.33 7.62 1.13
CA PRO A 40 -22.03 7.05 1.51
C PRO A 40 -21.49 7.80 2.74
N ALA A 41 -22.00 7.45 3.93
CA ALA A 41 -21.76 8.18 5.18
C ALA A 41 -20.47 7.77 5.89
N GLY A 42 -19.71 6.83 5.37
CA GLY A 42 -18.50 6.32 6.00
C GLY A 42 -17.45 5.90 5.01
N GLU A 43 -16.26 5.70 5.53
CA GLU A 43 -15.15 5.08 4.82
C GLU A 43 -14.76 3.80 5.53
N ARG A 44 -14.52 2.77 4.76
CA ARG A 44 -13.98 1.53 5.27
C ARG A 44 -12.49 1.47 5.03
N HIS A 45 -11.75 1.33 6.10
CA HIS A 45 -10.32 1.16 6.09
C HIS A 45 -9.98 -0.32 6.30
N ALA A 46 -9.17 -0.87 5.42
CA ALA A 46 -8.71 -2.24 5.51
C ALA A 46 -7.19 -2.32 5.37
N THR A 47 -6.51 -2.77 6.42
CA THR A 47 -5.06 -2.97 6.40
C THR A 47 -4.74 -4.42 6.06
N THR A 48 -3.96 -4.63 5.02
CA THR A 48 -3.52 -5.96 4.57
C THR A 48 -2.02 -6.07 4.67
N LEU A 49 -1.54 -7.13 5.34
CA LEU A 49 -0.13 -7.52 5.35
C LEU A 49 0.08 -8.64 4.33
N SER A 50 1.03 -8.45 3.43
CA SER A 50 1.39 -9.44 2.42
C SER A 50 2.83 -9.87 2.62
N LEU A 51 3.07 -11.17 2.52
CA LEU A 51 4.40 -11.76 2.59
C LEU A 51 4.74 -12.41 1.25
N SER A 52 5.89 -12.07 0.69
CA SER A 52 6.42 -12.74 -0.50
C SER A 52 7.74 -13.42 -0.21
N LEU A 53 7.91 -14.63 -0.74
CA LEU A 53 9.12 -15.43 -0.63
C LEU A 53 9.89 -15.37 -1.95
N ASP A 54 11.14 -14.91 -1.91
CA ASP A 54 12.03 -15.04 -3.07
C ASP A 54 12.57 -16.47 -3.15
N LEU A 55 12.08 -17.23 -4.12
CA LEU A 55 12.45 -18.63 -4.32
C LEU A 55 13.93 -18.83 -4.62
N LYS A 56 14.60 -17.83 -5.25
CA LYS A 56 16.04 -17.93 -5.57
C LYS A 56 16.89 -17.82 -4.30
N THR A 57 16.62 -16.84 -3.46
CA THR A 57 17.34 -16.66 -2.20
C THR A 57 17.05 -17.76 -1.20
N SER A 58 15.85 -18.33 -1.23
CA SER A 58 15.40 -19.41 -0.35
C SER A 58 15.65 -20.82 -0.89
N ALA A 59 16.28 -20.94 -2.06
CA ALA A 59 16.43 -22.22 -2.76
C ALA A 59 17.11 -23.32 -1.93
N ARG A 60 18.02 -22.97 -1.02
CA ARG A 60 18.66 -23.94 -0.11
C ARG A 60 17.68 -24.47 0.92
N GLN A 61 16.92 -23.59 1.56
CA GLN A 61 15.90 -23.96 2.56
C GLN A 61 14.80 -24.81 1.93
N ILE A 62 14.34 -24.42 0.72
CA ILE A 62 13.33 -25.14 -0.05
C ILE A 62 13.79 -26.58 -0.34
N ARG A 63 15.03 -26.76 -0.79
CA ARG A 63 15.60 -28.11 -1.03
C ARG A 63 15.66 -28.93 0.24
N THR A 64 16.06 -28.33 1.36
CA THR A 64 16.12 -29.01 2.66
C THR A 64 14.72 -29.42 3.16
N ALA A 65 13.69 -28.63 2.83
CA ALA A 65 12.30 -28.88 3.18
C ALA A 65 11.57 -29.85 2.21
N GLY A 66 12.31 -30.54 1.34
CA GLY A 66 11.77 -31.55 0.43
C GLY A 66 11.69 -31.14 -1.04
N GLY A 67 12.04 -29.89 -1.37
CA GLY A 67 12.07 -29.36 -2.73
C GLY A 67 10.70 -29.19 -3.38
N GLY A 68 10.68 -28.57 -4.58
CA GLY A 68 9.47 -28.34 -5.37
C GLY A 68 8.38 -27.60 -4.59
N ILE A 69 7.14 -27.67 -5.06
CA ILE A 69 5.98 -26.97 -4.47
C ILE A 69 5.79 -27.31 -2.98
N ARG A 70 6.11 -28.52 -2.56
CA ARG A 70 6.00 -28.92 -1.13
C ARG A 70 7.03 -28.18 -0.28
N GLY A 71 8.27 -28.09 -0.77
CA GLY A 71 9.32 -27.34 -0.09
C GLY A 71 9.03 -25.84 -0.05
N ASP A 72 8.54 -25.27 -1.18
CA ASP A 72 8.10 -23.87 -1.25
C ASP A 72 7.02 -23.57 -0.21
N ALA A 73 5.98 -24.41 -0.15
CA ALA A 73 4.88 -24.26 0.81
C ALA A 73 5.32 -24.43 2.27
N ALA A 74 6.26 -25.35 2.55
CA ALA A 74 6.79 -25.55 3.90
C ALA A 74 7.58 -24.32 4.38
N VAL A 75 8.47 -23.78 3.54
CA VAL A 75 9.25 -22.59 3.87
C VAL A 75 8.34 -21.36 4.01
N LEU A 76 7.39 -21.17 3.08
CA LEU A 76 6.44 -20.06 3.18
C LEU A 76 5.63 -20.14 4.49
N ARG A 77 5.14 -21.32 4.87
CA ARG A 77 4.39 -21.50 6.13
C ARG A 77 5.25 -21.19 7.35
N GLN A 78 6.52 -21.53 7.31
CA GLN A 78 7.47 -21.18 8.39
C GLN A 78 7.61 -19.66 8.51
N GLU A 79 7.82 -18.96 7.39
CA GLU A 79 7.92 -17.49 7.37
C GLU A 79 6.61 -16.82 7.82
N MET A 80 5.45 -17.36 7.42
CA MET A 80 4.13 -16.89 7.88
C MET A 80 4.01 -17.00 9.40
N ASN A 81 4.41 -18.13 10.00
CA ASN A 81 4.37 -18.31 11.45
C ASN A 81 5.34 -17.36 12.17
N THR A 82 6.52 -17.14 11.60
CA THR A 82 7.51 -16.19 12.13
C THR A 82 6.96 -14.77 12.12
N LEU A 83 6.32 -14.35 11.02
CA LEU A 83 5.68 -13.04 10.93
C LEU A 83 4.57 -12.87 11.98
N VAL A 84 3.70 -13.86 12.13
CA VAL A 84 2.62 -13.81 13.14
C VAL A 84 3.19 -13.72 14.56
N ALA A 85 4.25 -14.47 14.85
CA ALA A 85 4.90 -14.40 16.17
C ALA A 85 5.53 -13.00 16.41
N ALA A 86 6.19 -12.42 15.39
CA ALA A 86 6.76 -11.09 15.48
C ALA A 86 5.68 -10.00 15.66
N LEU A 87 4.55 -10.10 14.96
CA LEU A 87 3.44 -9.16 15.12
C LEU A 87 2.86 -9.23 16.54
N ARG A 88 2.66 -10.44 17.08
CA ARG A 88 2.18 -10.63 18.46
C ARG A 88 3.15 -10.07 19.48
N SER A 89 4.46 -10.21 19.27
CA SER A 89 5.46 -9.63 20.17
C SER A 89 5.49 -8.09 20.13
N ALA A 90 4.93 -7.51 19.09
CA ALA A 90 4.72 -6.06 18.93
C ALA A 90 3.31 -5.61 19.32
N ASP A 91 2.57 -6.42 20.10
CA ASP A 91 1.18 -6.19 20.52
C ASP A 91 0.18 -5.97 19.35
N LEU A 92 0.53 -6.49 18.17
CA LEU A 92 -0.37 -6.49 17.02
C LEU A 92 -1.08 -7.85 16.92
N SER A 93 -2.40 -7.79 16.76
CA SER A 93 -3.24 -8.99 16.59
C SER A 93 -3.65 -9.12 15.12
N PRO A 94 -2.88 -9.87 14.30
CA PRO A 94 -3.28 -10.10 12.92
C PRO A 94 -4.54 -10.98 12.89
N SER A 95 -5.43 -10.68 11.95
CA SER A 95 -6.57 -11.54 11.65
C SER A 95 -6.12 -12.87 11.01
N GLU A 96 -7.06 -13.69 10.59
CA GLU A 96 -6.76 -14.91 9.84
C GLU A 96 -6.16 -14.61 8.45
N TRP A 97 -5.44 -15.60 7.92
CA TRP A 97 -4.94 -15.54 6.55
C TRP A 97 -6.11 -15.59 5.55
N LEU A 98 -6.05 -14.71 4.56
CA LEU A 98 -7.07 -14.64 3.53
C LEU A 98 -7.12 -15.94 2.71
N THR A 99 -8.33 -16.41 2.46
CA THR A 99 -8.60 -17.50 1.52
C THR A 99 -8.40 -17.05 0.08
N PRO A 100 -8.19 -17.98 -0.88
CA PRO A 100 -8.10 -17.62 -2.29
C PRO A 100 -9.32 -16.83 -2.82
N GLY A 101 -10.53 -17.15 -2.33
CA GLY A 101 -11.76 -16.41 -2.65
C GLY A 101 -11.74 -14.97 -2.14
N GLN A 102 -11.28 -14.73 -0.93
CA GLN A 102 -11.13 -13.39 -0.36
C GLN A 102 -10.06 -12.59 -1.11
N ILE A 103 -8.95 -13.23 -1.49
CA ILE A 103 -7.92 -12.59 -2.33
C ILE A 103 -8.51 -12.22 -3.69
N ALA A 104 -9.31 -13.10 -4.32
CA ALA A 104 -9.97 -12.82 -5.60
C ALA A 104 -10.92 -11.62 -5.48
N VAL A 105 -11.72 -11.52 -4.40
CA VAL A 105 -12.59 -10.36 -4.13
C VAL A 105 -11.75 -9.09 -4.00
N MET A 106 -10.65 -9.14 -3.25
CA MET A 106 -9.76 -7.99 -3.06
C MET A 106 -9.15 -7.52 -4.38
N LEU A 107 -8.68 -8.44 -5.22
CA LEU A 107 -8.12 -8.12 -6.53
C LEU A 107 -9.20 -7.52 -7.45
N ARG A 108 -10.36 -8.18 -7.56
CA ARG A 108 -11.44 -7.71 -8.41
C ARG A 108 -11.95 -6.33 -8.01
N SER A 109 -12.15 -6.10 -6.71
CA SER A 109 -12.59 -4.81 -6.20
C SER A 109 -11.53 -3.70 -6.30
N ALA A 110 -10.26 -4.03 -6.52
CA ALA A 110 -9.25 -3.03 -6.85
C ALA A 110 -9.38 -2.56 -8.30
N TYR A 111 -9.65 -3.47 -9.23
CA TYR A 111 -9.84 -3.15 -10.65
C TYR A 111 -11.21 -2.55 -10.95
N ASP A 112 -12.22 -2.94 -10.18
CA ASP A 112 -13.60 -2.48 -10.35
C ASP A 112 -14.19 -2.01 -9.02
N PRO A 113 -13.87 -0.78 -8.63
CA PRO A 113 -14.30 -0.25 -7.35
C PRO A 113 -15.81 -0.12 -7.19
N ALA A 114 -16.55 0.08 -8.27
CA ALA A 114 -17.99 0.24 -8.23
C ALA A 114 -18.71 -1.00 -7.66
N ILE A 115 -18.15 -2.20 -7.88
CA ILE A 115 -18.73 -3.43 -7.35
C ILE A 115 -18.13 -3.88 -6.02
N ALA A 116 -17.14 -3.13 -5.49
CA ALA A 116 -16.38 -3.53 -4.30
C ALA A 116 -17.28 -3.86 -3.11
N ALA A 117 -18.22 -2.98 -2.77
CA ALA A 117 -19.13 -3.17 -1.65
C ALA A 117 -20.01 -4.42 -1.79
N THR A 118 -20.47 -4.72 -3.00
CA THR A 118 -21.27 -5.91 -3.29
C THR A 118 -20.45 -7.19 -3.19
N LEU A 119 -19.25 -7.19 -3.77
CA LEU A 119 -18.35 -8.35 -3.73
C LEU A 119 -17.90 -8.69 -2.31
N GLU A 120 -17.58 -7.69 -1.53
CA GLU A 120 -17.12 -7.87 -0.15
C GLU A 120 -18.22 -8.42 0.76
N ARG A 121 -19.48 -8.00 0.55
CA ARG A 121 -20.63 -8.52 1.30
C ARG A 121 -20.95 -9.96 0.95
N HIS A 122 -20.92 -10.31 -0.30
CA HIS A 122 -21.29 -11.65 -0.74
C HIS A 122 -20.12 -12.66 -0.67
N GLY A 123 -18.86 -12.20 -0.53
CA GLY A 123 -17.67 -13.03 -0.36
C GLY A 123 -17.42 -14.03 -1.51
N ARG A 124 -18.19 -13.93 -2.59
CA ARG A 124 -18.22 -14.91 -3.67
C ARG A 124 -17.90 -14.29 -5.01
N LEU A 125 -16.64 -14.14 -5.28
CA LEU A 125 -16.19 -14.30 -6.67
C LEU A 125 -15.98 -15.79 -6.89
N GLY A 126 -16.47 -16.31 -8.03
CA GLY A 126 -16.25 -17.70 -8.38
C GLY A 126 -14.79 -18.07 -8.07
N GLN A 127 -14.57 -19.23 -7.50
CA GLN A 127 -13.39 -19.65 -6.72
C GLN A 127 -12.01 -19.54 -7.42
N SER A 128 -11.93 -18.95 -8.60
CA SER A 128 -10.69 -18.83 -9.38
C SER A 128 -10.10 -17.42 -9.33
N LEU A 129 -8.85 -17.31 -8.89
CA LEU A 129 -8.06 -16.07 -9.01
C LEU A 129 -7.95 -15.59 -10.47
N ALA A 130 -8.06 -16.48 -11.44
CA ALA A 130 -8.00 -16.14 -12.87
C ALA A 130 -9.17 -15.23 -13.33
N THR A 131 -10.30 -15.25 -12.62
CA THR A 131 -11.47 -14.40 -12.91
C THR A 131 -11.44 -13.06 -12.16
N ALA A 132 -10.45 -12.85 -11.30
CA ALA A 132 -10.32 -11.63 -10.49
C ALA A 132 -9.67 -10.45 -11.25
N GLY A 133 -9.12 -10.71 -12.43
CA GLY A 133 -8.53 -9.67 -13.30
C GLY A 133 -9.57 -8.73 -13.89
N PRO A 134 -9.13 -7.58 -14.43
CA PRO A 134 -10.00 -6.66 -15.15
C PRO A 134 -10.46 -7.26 -16.48
N VAL A 135 -11.65 -6.89 -16.94
CA VAL A 135 -12.16 -7.27 -18.26
C VAL A 135 -11.53 -6.42 -19.36
N ALA A 136 -11.31 -5.14 -19.08
CA ALA A 136 -10.68 -4.20 -19.99
C ALA A 136 -9.63 -3.36 -19.26
N VAL A 137 -8.52 -3.10 -19.95
CA VAL A 137 -7.45 -2.24 -19.46
C VAL A 137 -7.00 -1.29 -20.57
N THR A 138 -6.93 -0.01 -20.26
CA THR A 138 -6.35 0.99 -21.14
C THR A 138 -5.37 1.83 -20.36
N GLU A 139 -4.11 1.83 -20.78
CA GLU A 139 -3.05 2.64 -20.17
C GLU A 139 -2.77 3.87 -21.04
N THR A 140 -2.67 5.01 -20.40
CA THR A 140 -2.18 6.25 -20.97
C THR A 140 -0.94 6.71 -20.22
N TRP A 141 -0.33 7.81 -20.64
CA TRP A 141 0.92 8.28 -20.05
C TRP A 141 0.86 8.47 -18.53
N GLY A 142 -0.21 9.03 -18.00
CA GLY A 142 -0.36 9.33 -16.57
C GLY A 142 -1.52 8.63 -15.88
N ARG A 143 -2.27 7.77 -16.56
CA ARG A 143 -3.49 7.15 -16.02
C ARG A 143 -3.66 5.73 -16.53
N LEU A 144 -4.32 4.93 -15.71
CA LEU A 144 -4.82 3.60 -16.06
C LEU A 144 -6.34 3.63 -16.00
N ARG A 145 -7.02 3.07 -16.98
CA ARG A 145 -8.45 2.79 -16.93
C ARG A 145 -8.65 1.29 -16.85
N THR A 146 -9.45 0.86 -15.92
CA THR A 146 -9.96 -0.50 -15.83
C THR A 146 -11.48 -0.45 -15.76
N ASP A 147 -12.16 -1.47 -16.11
CA ASP A 147 -13.63 -1.66 -16.07
C ASP A 147 -14.46 -0.37 -15.76
N SER A 148 -14.73 -0.08 -14.49
CA SER A 148 -15.57 1.06 -14.05
C SER A 148 -14.80 2.30 -13.58
N ALA A 149 -13.45 2.27 -13.54
CA ALA A 149 -12.70 3.35 -12.92
C ALA A 149 -11.44 3.76 -13.67
N HIS A 150 -11.05 5.01 -13.41
CA HIS A 150 -9.76 5.58 -13.75
C HIS A 150 -8.86 5.55 -12.51
N HIS A 151 -7.58 5.28 -12.72
CA HIS A 151 -6.58 5.18 -11.67
C HIS A 151 -5.35 6.01 -12.00
N ALA A 152 -4.71 6.53 -10.96
CA ALA A 152 -3.40 7.15 -11.03
C ALA A 152 -2.56 6.67 -9.86
N VAL A 153 -1.27 6.47 -10.07
CA VAL A 153 -0.36 6.03 -9.00
C VAL A 153 0.71 7.06 -8.75
N LEU A 154 0.80 7.47 -7.50
CA LEU A 154 1.83 8.36 -6.98
C LEU A 154 2.88 7.53 -6.24
N TRP A 155 4.13 7.89 -6.41
CA TRP A 155 5.25 7.39 -5.63
C TRP A 155 5.65 8.44 -4.59
N ILE A 156 5.84 8.05 -3.34
CA ILE A 156 6.47 8.92 -2.34
C ILE A 156 7.96 8.96 -2.66
N SER A 157 8.37 10.04 -3.31
CA SER A 157 9.75 10.25 -3.75
C SER A 157 10.66 10.69 -2.60
N GLU A 158 10.14 11.48 -1.66
CA GLU A 158 10.85 11.89 -0.46
C GLU A 158 9.98 11.74 0.78
N TRP A 159 10.57 11.19 1.82
CA TRP A 159 10.01 11.05 3.15
C TRP A 159 10.47 12.19 4.06
N PRO A 160 9.77 12.48 5.18
CA PRO A 160 10.22 13.50 6.11
C PRO A 160 11.66 13.25 6.57
N ARG A 161 12.48 14.28 6.51
CA ARG A 161 13.89 14.21 6.96
C ARG A 161 14.04 14.45 8.47
N SER A 162 13.02 15.01 9.11
CA SER A 162 12.96 15.22 10.55
C SER A 162 12.22 14.09 11.24
N LEU A 163 12.38 14.01 12.56
CA LEU A 163 11.58 13.11 13.38
C LEU A 163 10.10 13.41 13.22
N VAL A 164 9.32 12.37 12.97
CA VAL A 164 7.87 12.45 12.82
C VAL A 164 7.15 11.80 13.98
N TYR A 165 5.96 12.29 14.28
CA TYR A 165 5.09 11.69 15.29
C TYR A 165 4.33 10.50 14.71
N PRO A 166 3.93 9.52 15.54
CA PRO A 166 2.96 8.50 15.13
C PRO A 166 1.72 9.15 14.51
N GLY A 167 1.31 8.66 13.34
CA GLY A 167 0.16 9.23 12.63
C GLY A 167 0.49 10.40 11.69
N PHE A 168 1.75 10.71 11.43
CA PHE A 168 2.13 11.79 10.48
C PHE A 168 1.54 11.59 9.08
N LEU A 169 1.26 10.35 8.68
CA LEU A 169 0.58 10.03 7.42
C LEU A 169 -0.94 10.19 7.47
N SER A 170 -1.52 10.56 8.62
CA SER A 170 -2.98 10.74 8.74
C SER A 170 -3.60 11.64 7.67
N PRO A 171 -2.99 12.76 7.24
CA PRO A 171 -3.53 13.55 6.15
C PRO A 171 -3.73 12.75 4.86
N VAL A 172 -2.81 11.84 4.55
CA VAL A 172 -2.89 10.96 3.37
C VAL A 172 -3.84 9.80 3.60
N LEU A 173 -3.77 9.14 4.75
CA LEU A 173 -4.54 7.93 5.03
C LEU A 173 -6.00 8.20 5.38
N LEU A 174 -6.31 9.38 5.91
CA LEU A 174 -7.65 9.74 6.40
C LEU A 174 -8.32 10.86 5.58
N SER A 175 -7.83 11.17 4.36
CA SER A 175 -8.51 12.09 3.45
C SER A 175 -9.89 11.53 3.09
N THR A 176 -10.95 12.22 3.41
CA THR A 176 -12.33 11.75 3.21
C THR A 176 -12.76 11.83 1.74
N GLY A 177 -13.65 10.92 1.33
CA GLY A 177 -14.25 10.91 -0.01
C GLY A 177 -13.31 10.45 -1.14
N ILE A 178 -12.09 10.06 -0.84
CA ILE A 178 -11.12 9.64 -1.86
C ILE A 178 -10.85 8.15 -1.76
N GLN A 179 -11.21 7.42 -2.80
CA GLN A 179 -10.85 6.01 -2.90
C GLN A 179 -9.36 5.84 -3.23
N ARG A 180 -8.66 5.15 -2.35
CA ARG A 180 -7.20 4.99 -2.47
C ARG A 180 -6.70 3.69 -1.87
N SER A 181 -5.50 3.33 -2.28
CA SER A 181 -4.69 2.29 -1.63
C SER A 181 -3.30 2.85 -1.37
N PHE A 182 -2.88 2.83 -0.11
CA PHE A 182 -1.52 3.18 0.29
C PHE A 182 -0.74 1.90 0.52
N SER A 183 0.35 1.69 -0.22
CA SER A 183 1.21 0.51 -0.09
C SER A 183 2.62 0.88 0.35
N LEU A 184 3.07 0.30 1.45
CA LEU A 184 4.46 0.34 1.87
C LEU A 184 5.10 -1.02 1.57
N ILE A 185 6.00 -1.05 0.59
CA ILE A 185 6.69 -2.27 0.15
C ILE A 185 8.05 -2.31 0.83
N CYS A 186 8.21 -3.18 1.82
CA CYS A 186 9.44 -3.31 2.59
C CYS A 186 10.25 -4.52 2.11
N THR A 187 11.54 -4.33 1.91
CA THR A 187 12.47 -5.42 1.58
C THR A 187 13.61 -5.43 2.58
N PRO A 188 13.72 -6.48 3.40
CA PRO A 188 14.88 -6.66 4.27
C PRO A 188 16.15 -6.82 3.43
N MET A 189 17.21 -6.14 3.84
CA MET A 189 18.53 -6.27 3.22
C MET A 189 19.38 -7.21 4.05
N ARG A 190 20.19 -8.02 3.36
CA ARG A 190 21.21 -8.83 4.05
C ARG A 190 22.27 -7.91 4.62
N SER A 191 22.76 -8.20 5.82
CA SER A 191 23.75 -7.36 6.51
C SER A 191 25.02 -7.14 5.69
N ASP A 192 25.49 -8.17 4.96
CA ASP A 192 26.66 -8.08 4.08
C ASP A 192 26.43 -7.15 2.87
N GLN A 193 25.23 -7.13 2.32
CA GLN A 193 24.84 -6.23 1.24
C GLN A 193 24.67 -4.81 1.76
N ALA A 194 23.98 -4.65 2.89
CA ALA A 194 23.80 -3.37 3.55
C ALA A 194 25.14 -2.69 3.87
N ALA A 195 26.11 -3.45 4.42
CA ALA A 195 27.44 -2.95 4.68
C ALA A 195 28.19 -2.50 3.41
N ARG A 196 28.02 -3.21 2.29
CA ARG A 196 28.59 -2.79 1.00
C ARG A 196 27.96 -1.51 0.47
N ASP A 197 26.63 -1.41 0.54
CA ASP A 197 25.89 -0.24 0.06
C ASP A 197 26.24 1.01 0.88
N ILE A 198 26.33 0.88 2.21
CA ILE A 198 26.77 1.95 3.11
C ILE A 198 28.18 2.41 2.77
N ARG A 199 29.12 1.46 2.60
CA ARG A 199 30.50 1.77 2.24
C ARG A 199 30.59 2.51 0.90
N LYS A 200 29.80 2.08 -0.08
CA LYS A 200 29.74 2.75 -1.39
C LYS A 200 29.25 4.20 -1.25
N LYS A 201 28.16 4.43 -0.52
CA LYS A 201 27.65 5.79 -0.26
C LYS A 201 28.67 6.67 0.44
N LYS A 202 29.41 6.13 1.42
CA LYS A 202 30.48 6.88 2.13
C LYS A 202 31.58 7.30 1.15
N VAL A 203 32.04 6.39 0.27
CA VAL A 203 33.09 6.69 -0.72
C VAL A 203 32.58 7.74 -1.72
N GLU A 204 31.35 7.62 -2.21
CA GLU A 204 30.73 8.60 -3.10
C GLU A 204 30.70 9.99 -2.44
N HIS A 205 30.23 10.08 -1.20
CA HIS A 205 30.15 11.34 -0.49
C HIS A 205 31.54 11.98 -0.28
N ILE A 206 32.55 11.22 0.15
CA ILE A 206 33.91 11.71 0.33
C ILE A 206 34.52 12.17 -1.01
N SER A 207 34.27 11.44 -2.10
CA SER A 207 34.72 11.81 -3.43
C SER A 207 34.09 13.12 -3.90
N ASP A 208 32.78 13.27 -3.72
CA ASP A 208 32.05 14.46 -4.11
C ASP A 208 32.47 15.68 -3.29
N GLN A 209 32.70 15.51 -1.98
CA GLN A 209 33.22 16.55 -1.09
C GLN A 209 34.63 17.02 -1.54
N ALA A 210 35.50 16.07 -1.86
CA ALA A 210 36.85 16.36 -2.34
C ALA A 210 36.82 17.09 -3.70
N GLN A 211 35.90 16.75 -4.58
CA GLN A 211 35.75 17.40 -5.89
C GLN A 211 35.22 18.84 -5.75
N ARG A 212 34.25 19.07 -4.87
CA ARG A 212 33.68 20.40 -4.60
C ARG A 212 34.67 21.32 -3.90
N ALA A 213 35.43 20.80 -2.94
CA ALA A 213 36.51 21.55 -2.28
C ALA A 213 37.53 22.10 -3.29
N LYS A 214 37.80 21.36 -4.39
CA LYS A 214 38.69 21.81 -5.47
C LYS A 214 38.09 22.97 -6.30
N ILE A 215 36.75 23.08 -6.35
CA ILE A 215 36.04 24.09 -7.14
C ILE A 215 35.61 25.27 -6.27
N GLY A 216 35.88 25.23 -4.95
CA GLY A 216 35.54 26.31 -4.01
C GLY A 216 34.02 26.43 -3.73
N GLN A 217 33.24 25.35 -3.92
CA GLN A 217 31.84 25.34 -3.54
C GLN A 217 31.68 25.12 -2.04
N ILE A 218 30.77 25.89 -1.45
CA ILE A 218 30.40 25.79 -0.03
C ILE A 218 29.59 24.50 0.19
N GLU A 219 29.86 23.84 1.30
CA GLU A 219 29.16 22.64 1.74
C GLU A 219 27.68 22.97 2.03
N ASP A 220 26.76 22.19 1.44
CA ASP A 220 25.33 22.34 1.67
C ASP A 220 24.93 21.56 2.93
N ALA A 221 24.16 22.21 3.82
CA ALA A 221 23.66 21.59 5.05
C ALA A 221 22.88 20.29 4.82
N SER A 222 22.20 20.15 3.66
CA SER A 222 21.49 18.94 3.28
C SER A 222 22.42 17.75 3.10
N GLN A 223 23.60 17.98 2.54
CA GLN A 223 24.59 16.93 2.28
C GLN A 223 25.30 16.49 3.56
N THR A 224 25.55 17.43 4.46
CA THR A 224 26.07 17.11 5.79
C THR A 224 25.08 16.23 6.54
N ALA A 225 23.78 16.53 6.47
CA ALA A 225 22.72 15.70 7.06
C ALA A 225 22.67 14.29 6.43
N GLU A 226 22.74 14.18 5.10
CA GLU A 226 22.78 12.89 4.40
C GLU A 226 23.99 12.03 4.81
N TYR A 227 25.15 12.66 5.00
CA TYR A 227 26.33 11.93 5.47
C TYR A 227 26.18 11.47 6.92
N HIS A 228 25.61 12.27 7.79
CA HIS A 228 25.28 11.87 9.15
C HIS A 228 24.30 10.69 9.18
N ASP A 229 23.29 10.69 8.33
CA ASP A 229 22.36 9.56 8.21
C ASP A 229 23.07 8.26 7.77
N VAL A 230 24.03 8.35 6.84
CA VAL A 230 24.83 7.20 6.43
C VAL A 230 25.70 6.66 7.58
N LEU A 231 26.28 7.55 8.39
CA LEU A 231 27.05 7.16 9.58
C LEU A 231 26.17 6.53 10.65
N GLN A 232 24.96 7.06 10.86
CA GLN A 232 23.99 6.48 11.78
C GLN A 232 23.55 5.10 11.32
N GLN A 233 23.26 4.91 10.01
CA GLN A 233 22.93 3.59 9.44
C GLN A 233 24.06 2.56 9.65
N GLU A 234 25.33 3.00 9.55
CA GLU A 234 26.48 2.13 9.82
C GLU A 234 26.56 1.73 11.30
N ALA A 235 26.32 2.68 12.20
CA ALA A 235 26.30 2.42 13.65
C ALA A 235 25.17 1.45 14.01
N ASP A 236 23.96 1.65 13.45
CA ASP A 236 22.81 0.80 13.68
C ASP A 236 23.04 -0.63 13.15
N LEU A 237 23.62 -0.76 11.95
CA LEU A 237 24.00 -2.06 11.41
C LEU A 237 25.03 -2.78 12.28
N THR A 238 26.01 -2.03 12.81
CA THR A 238 27.05 -2.56 13.72
C THR A 238 26.45 -2.99 15.06
N ALA A 239 25.43 -2.29 15.53
CA ALA A 239 24.64 -2.64 16.72
C ALA A 239 23.73 -3.87 16.50
N GLY A 240 23.68 -4.41 15.28
CA GLY A 240 22.89 -5.60 14.94
C GLY A 240 21.49 -5.30 14.43
N HIS A 241 21.16 -4.06 14.14
CA HIS A 241 19.88 -3.68 13.56
C HIS A 241 19.79 -4.09 12.09
N GLY A 242 18.62 -4.50 11.65
CA GLY A 242 18.35 -4.82 10.25
C GLY A 242 18.10 -3.56 9.43
N ILE A 243 18.59 -3.54 8.20
CA ILE A 243 18.28 -2.47 7.25
C ILE A 243 17.14 -2.91 6.34
N LEU A 244 16.15 -2.03 6.17
CA LEU A 244 15.03 -2.19 5.27
C LEU A 244 15.14 -1.20 4.11
N ARG A 245 14.91 -1.69 2.89
CA ARG A 245 14.60 -0.81 1.76
C ARG A 245 13.08 -0.77 1.63
N TYR A 246 12.50 0.41 1.54
CA TYR A 246 11.07 0.55 1.43
C TYR A 246 10.69 1.54 0.32
N THR A 247 9.50 1.35 -0.23
CA THR A 247 8.90 2.21 -1.25
C THR A 247 7.45 2.45 -0.88
N GLY A 248 7.03 3.71 -0.83
CA GLY A 248 5.64 4.11 -0.61
C GLY A 248 4.96 4.40 -1.94
N LEU A 249 3.82 3.79 -2.18
CA LEU A 249 2.99 3.99 -3.36
C LEU A 249 1.55 4.32 -2.94
N ILE A 250 0.91 5.24 -3.65
CA ILE A 250 -0.48 5.61 -3.44
C ILE A 250 -1.22 5.46 -4.76
N ALA A 251 -2.13 4.48 -4.84
CA ALA A 251 -3.04 4.36 -5.96
C ALA A 251 -4.34 5.09 -5.62
N VAL A 252 -4.72 6.03 -6.44
CA VAL A 252 -5.97 6.79 -6.35
C VAL A 252 -6.91 6.31 -7.44
N SER A 253 -8.21 6.18 -7.14
CA SER A 253 -9.21 5.69 -8.07
C SER A 253 -10.45 6.58 -8.05
N ALA A 254 -11.02 6.84 -9.23
CA ALA A 254 -12.26 7.60 -9.36
C ALA A 254 -13.06 7.14 -10.59
N PRO A 255 -14.38 7.35 -10.64
CA PRO A 255 -15.22 6.95 -11.77
C PRO A 255 -14.99 7.79 -13.03
N THR A 256 -14.59 9.06 -12.88
CA THR A 256 -14.31 9.96 -14.01
C THR A 256 -12.88 10.49 -13.97
N VAL A 257 -12.42 11.02 -15.09
CA VAL A 257 -11.05 11.61 -15.19
C VAL A 257 -10.96 12.88 -14.35
N GLU A 258 -12.00 13.69 -14.37
CA GLU A 258 -12.08 14.95 -13.64
C GLU A 258 -12.03 14.74 -12.12
N GLU A 259 -12.77 13.76 -11.64
CA GLU A 259 -12.73 13.36 -10.22
C GLU A 259 -11.38 12.74 -9.84
N LEU A 260 -10.76 11.96 -10.75
CA LEU A 260 -9.43 11.42 -10.52
C LEU A 260 -8.40 12.54 -10.37
N ASP A 261 -8.42 13.53 -11.25
CA ASP A 261 -7.47 14.64 -11.21
C ASP A 261 -7.64 15.47 -9.93
N ALA A 262 -8.88 15.71 -9.51
CA ALA A 262 -9.17 16.38 -8.24
C ALA A 262 -8.69 15.56 -7.04
N ALA A 263 -8.91 14.26 -7.05
CA ALA A 263 -8.46 13.36 -5.99
C ALA A 263 -6.94 13.26 -5.91
N VAL A 264 -6.25 13.19 -7.05
CA VAL A 264 -4.78 13.21 -7.11
C VAL A 264 -4.22 14.49 -6.50
N ALA A 265 -4.74 15.65 -6.90
CA ALA A 265 -4.31 16.95 -6.37
C ALA A 265 -4.54 17.04 -4.84
N ALA A 266 -5.67 16.52 -4.34
CA ALA A 266 -5.94 16.49 -2.91
C ALA A 266 -4.95 15.58 -2.14
N ILE A 267 -4.59 14.42 -2.70
CA ILE A 267 -3.59 13.51 -2.10
C ILE A 267 -2.18 14.12 -2.15
N GLU A 268 -1.82 14.83 -3.21
CA GLU A 268 -0.54 15.56 -3.27
C GLU A 268 -0.45 16.63 -2.17
N GLN A 269 -1.53 17.39 -1.95
CA GLN A 269 -1.59 18.35 -0.85
C GLN A 269 -1.53 17.68 0.52
N ALA A 270 -2.22 16.56 0.70
CA ALA A 270 -2.17 15.79 1.94
C ALA A 270 -0.75 15.22 2.20
N ALA A 271 -0.02 14.82 1.16
CA ALA A 271 1.36 14.38 1.27
C ALA A 271 2.28 15.52 1.72
N VAL A 272 2.10 16.74 1.19
CA VAL A 272 2.84 17.92 1.64
C VAL A 272 2.57 18.20 3.13
N GLN A 273 1.33 18.07 3.61
CA GLN A 273 1.00 18.20 5.03
C GLN A 273 1.69 17.13 5.90
N ALA A 274 1.90 15.93 5.33
CA ALA A 274 2.67 14.87 5.96
C ALA A 274 4.20 15.04 5.79
N SER A 275 4.66 16.17 5.25
CA SER A 275 6.06 16.44 4.91
C SER A 275 6.68 15.41 3.96
N CYS A 276 5.86 14.84 3.09
CA CYS A 276 6.25 13.92 2.03
C CYS A 276 6.21 14.62 0.66
N GLU A 277 7.10 14.23 -0.24
CA GLU A 277 6.97 14.58 -1.65
C GLU A 277 6.45 13.39 -2.45
N THR A 278 5.57 13.66 -3.40
CA THR A 278 5.01 12.63 -4.27
C THR A 278 5.26 12.96 -5.73
N ARG A 279 5.37 11.90 -6.55
CA ARG A 279 5.50 12.02 -8.01
C ARG A 279 4.57 11.05 -8.69
N LEU A 280 3.85 11.52 -9.70
CA LEU A 280 3.05 10.67 -10.57
C LEU A 280 3.97 9.73 -11.36
N LEU A 281 3.70 8.43 -11.33
CA LEU A 281 4.46 7.42 -12.07
C LEU A 281 3.98 7.37 -13.53
N VAL A 282 4.56 8.20 -14.38
CA VAL A 282 4.19 8.28 -15.79
C VAL A 282 4.82 7.16 -16.64
N GLY A 283 4.08 6.70 -17.67
CA GLY A 283 4.55 5.67 -18.61
C GLY A 283 4.60 4.24 -18.06
N GLN A 284 4.15 4.01 -16.83
CA GLN A 284 4.17 2.70 -16.16
C GLN A 284 2.99 2.51 -15.20
N GLN A 285 1.86 3.11 -15.50
CA GLN A 285 0.70 3.14 -14.60
C GLN A 285 0.13 1.74 -14.32
N ALA A 286 0.12 0.84 -15.28
CA ALA A 286 -0.37 -0.53 -15.09
C ALA A 286 0.53 -1.33 -14.12
N ALA A 287 1.86 -1.23 -14.28
CA ALA A 287 2.82 -1.87 -13.38
C ALA A 287 2.75 -1.26 -11.97
N ALA A 288 2.70 0.07 -11.90
CA ALA A 288 2.58 0.83 -10.66
C ALA A 288 1.28 0.49 -9.91
N PHE A 289 0.14 0.42 -10.60
CA PHE A 289 -1.14 0.03 -10.01
C PHE A 289 -1.09 -1.38 -9.43
N THR A 290 -0.48 -2.33 -10.15
CA THR A 290 -0.30 -3.69 -9.67
C THR A 290 0.51 -3.73 -8.36
N ALA A 291 1.49 -2.86 -8.21
CA ALA A 291 2.30 -2.77 -6.98
C ALA A 291 1.60 -2.02 -5.84
N ALA A 292 0.82 -0.98 -6.18
CA ALA A 292 0.21 -0.08 -5.20
C ALA A 292 -1.17 -0.56 -4.70
N ALA A 293 -2.00 -1.11 -5.58
CA ALA A 293 -3.39 -1.45 -5.28
C ALA A 293 -3.64 -2.93 -5.02
N LEU A 294 -2.68 -3.80 -5.34
CA LEU A 294 -2.82 -5.24 -5.19
C LEU A 294 -1.85 -5.77 -4.12
N PRO A 295 -2.28 -6.75 -3.30
CA PRO A 295 -1.45 -7.29 -2.20
C PRO A 295 -0.40 -8.29 -2.70
N LEU A 296 0.34 -7.95 -3.75
CA LEU A 296 1.25 -8.86 -4.45
C LEU A 296 2.74 -8.64 -4.13
N CYS A 297 3.09 -7.72 -3.24
CA CYS A 297 4.47 -7.36 -2.88
C CYS A 297 5.35 -7.09 -4.12
N ARG A 298 4.79 -6.55 -5.20
CA ARG A 298 5.54 -6.24 -6.40
C ARG A 298 6.30 -4.93 -6.24
N ARG A 299 7.50 -4.89 -6.79
CA ARG A 299 8.30 -3.66 -6.93
C ARG A 299 8.01 -3.02 -8.28
N VAL A 300 8.04 -1.71 -8.33
CA VAL A 300 8.00 -0.89 -9.55
C VAL A 300 9.41 -0.49 -9.91
#